data_4ba7d918493128a1cf6b07f97a1ebe94
#
_entry.id   4ba7d918493128a1cf6b07f97a1ebe94
#
_cell.length_a   1.000
_cell.length_b   1.000
_cell.length_c   1.000
_cell.angle_alpha   90.00
_cell.angle_beta   90.00
_cell.angle_gamma   90.00
#
_symmetry.space_group_name_H-M   'P 1'
#
loop_
_entity.id
_entity.type
_entity.pdbx_description
1 polymer ?
#
loop_
_entity_poly.entity_id
_entity_poly.type
_entity_poly.pdbx_seq_one_letter_code
_entity_poly.pdbx_strand_id
1 'polypeptide(L)'
;MLMKVKYYDLENKKVFITGGGSGIGASIVQHFCEQGSEVYFVDINVEESKKLIDKIKKLNFKIPNFIKCNLLNIKQLQKVIRKIIIENGNIDILVNNAANDQRHEIDEVTEEYWDNRMTFNLKHYFFTIQSVKNSMG
;
A
#
# COMPACT_ATOMS: atom_id res chain seq x y z
N MET A 1 18.96 -20.77 12.94
CA MET A 1 18.68 -19.40 13.37
C MET A 1 18.77 -18.48 12.16
N LEU A 2 17.67 -17.94 11.73
CA LEU A 2 17.71 -16.97 10.62
C LEU A 2 18.40 -15.68 11.11
N MET A 3 19.47 -15.29 10.45
CA MET A 3 20.10 -13.98 10.71
C MET A 3 19.12 -12.88 10.31
N LYS A 4 18.70 -12.09 11.28
CA LYS A 4 17.86 -10.91 11.01
C LYS A 4 18.75 -9.78 10.52
N VAL A 5 18.49 -9.34 9.30
CA VAL A 5 19.13 -8.14 8.76
C VAL A 5 18.36 -6.91 9.23
N LYS A 6 19.07 -5.94 9.79
CA LYS A 6 18.51 -4.63 10.15
C LYS A 6 19.03 -3.57 9.19
N TYR A 7 18.10 -2.85 8.56
CA TYR A 7 18.36 -1.69 7.72
C TYR A 7 18.07 -0.43 8.53
N TYR A 8 19.08 0.14 9.17
CA TYR A 8 18.92 1.28 10.09
C TYR A 8 18.39 2.54 9.41
N ASP A 9 18.62 2.71 8.13
CA ASP A 9 18.11 3.81 7.31
C ASP A 9 16.61 3.72 7.01
N LEU A 10 15.97 2.59 7.30
CA LEU A 10 14.51 2.41 7.19
C LEU A 10 13.77 2.76 8.48
N GLU A 11 14.47 2.90 9.59
CA GLU A 11 13.84 3.23 10.86
C GLU A 11 13.22 4.63 10.82
N ASN A 12 11.94 4.71 11.21
CA ASN A 12 11.12 5.94 11.17
C ASN A 12 10.86 6.53 9.77
N LYS A 13 11.26 5.85 8.69
CA LYS A 13 10.85 6.25 7.34
C LYS A 13 9.35 6.03 7.16
N LYS A 14 8.68 7.00 6.54
CA LYS A 14 7.26 6.91 6.21
C LYS A 14 7.08 6.20 4.88
N VAL A 15 6.37 5.07 4.92
CA VAL A 15 6.16 4.19 3.78
C VAL A 15 4.68 4.16 3.46
N PHE A 16 4.31 4.43 2.21
CA PHE A 16 2.94 4.26 1.71
C PHE A 16 2.86 3.07 0.76
N ILE A 17 1.94 2.14 1.03
CA ILE A 17 1.81 0.87 0.30
C ILE A 17 0.39 0.70 -0.21
N THR A 18 0.20 0.41 -1.49
CA THR A 18 -1.11 0.03 -2.05
C THR A 18 -1.28 -1.48 -2.02
N GLY A 19 -2.47 -1.96 -1.63
CA GLY A 19 -2.77 -3.40 -1.58
C GLY A 19 -2.01 -4.13 -0.47
N GLY A 20 -1.88 -3.49 0.70
CA GLY A 20 -1.07 -4.02 1.81
C GLY A 20 -1.78 -5.06 2.68
N GLY A 21 -3.07 -5.36 2.45
CA GLY A 21 -3.87 -6.18 3.36
C GLY A 21 -3.68 -7.68 3.21
N SER A 22 -3.17 -8.17 2.09
CA SER A 22 -3.00 -9.61 1.84
C SER A 22 -1.82 -9.91 0.91
N GLY A 23 -1.46 -11.18 0.82
CA GLY A 23 -0.46 -11.67 -0.13
C GLY A 23 0.90 -10.98 -0.04
N ILE A 24 1.47 -10.63 -1.17
CA ILE A 24 2.77 -9.96 -1.28
C ILE A 24 2.75 -8.61 -0.56
N GLY A 25 1.68 -7.83 -0.70
CA GLY A 25 1.54 -6.54 -0.03
C GLY A 25 1.59 -6.64 1.49
N ALA A 26 0.92 -7.62 2.08
CA ALA A 26 0.96 -7.88 3.52
C ALA A 26 2.37 -8.24 4.02
N SER A 27 3.10 -9.03 3.24
CA SER A 27 4.51 -9.36 3.52
C SER A 27 5.38 -8.10 3.49
N ILE A 28 5.19 -7.22 2.51
CA ILE A 28 5.91 -5.95 2.41
C ILE A 28 5.62 -5.07 3.63
N VAL A 29 4.34 -4.92 4.01
CA VAL A 29 3.94 -4.17 5.22
C VAL A 29 4.64 -4.71 6.45
N GLN A 30 4.58 -6.02 6.67
CA GLN A 30 5.19 -6.65 7.83
C GLN A 30 6.70 -6.40 7.89
N HIS A 31 7.42 -6.54 6.78
CA HIS A 31 8.87 -6.36 6.75
C HIS A 31 9.28 -4.90 7.01
N PHE A 32 8.57 -3.92 6.48
CA PHE A 32 8.83 -2.51 6.84
C PHE A 32 8.54 -2.23 8.32
N CYS A 33 7.47 -2.81 8.87
CA CYS A 33 7.17 -2.70 10.30
C CYS A 33 8.26 -3.33 11.16
N GLU A 34 8.82 -4.47 10.74
CA GLU A 34 9.96 -5.13 11.41
C GLU A 34 11.20 -4.23 11.42
N GLN A 35 11.43 -3.47 10.35
CA GLN A 35 12.54 -2.51 10.26
C GLN A 35 12.29 -1.21 11.04
N GLY A 36 11.12 -1.04 11.65
CA GLY A 36 10.78 0.16 12.42
C GLY A 36 10.28 1.32 11.58
N SER A 37 9.91 1.09 10.33
CA SER A 37 9.30 2.11 9.48
C SER A 37 7.89 2.46 9.95
N GLU A 38 7.45 3.67 9.66
CA GLU A 38 6.09 4.15 9.88
C GLU A 38 5.27 3.86 8.61
N VAL A 39 4.49 2.77 8.66
CA VAL A 39 3.79 2.25 7.48
C VAL A 39 2.35 2.72 7.45
N TYR A 40 1.94 3.24 6.30
CA TYR A 40 0.56 3.51 5.91
C TYR A 40 0.23 2.62 4.73
N PHE A 41 -0.84 1.84 4.81
CA PHE A 41 -1.26 1.02 3.69
C PHE A 41 -2.76 1.14 3.42
N VAL A 42 -3.12 1.02 2.15
CA VAL A 42 -4.51 1.01 1.70
C VAL A 42 -4.87 -0.36 1.15
N ASP A 43 -6.08 -0.78 1.43
CA ASP A 43 -6.70 -1.98 0.89
C ASP A 43 -8.21 -1.85 0.95
N ILE A 44 -8.92 -2.60 0.11
CA ILE A 44 -10.38 -2.71 0.19
C ILE A 44 -10.83 -3.77 1.21
N ASN A 45 -9.97 -4.77 1.47
CA ASN A 45 -10.26 -5.88 2.36
C ASN A 45 -9.94 -5.53 3.82
N VAL A 46 -10.97 -5.10 4.54
CA VAL A 46 -10.86 -4.67 5.94
C VAL A 46 -10.51 -5.85 6.86
N GLU A 47 -11.09 -7.02 6.62
CA GLU A 47 -10.88 -8.19 7.49
C GLU A 47 -9.44 -8.69 7.44
N GLU A 48 -8.89 -8.90 6.25
CA GLU A 48 -7.50 -9.32 6.08
C GLU A 48 -6.51 -8.27 6.60
N SER A 49 -6.82 -7.00 6.41
CA SER A 49 -6.00 -5.90 6.94
C SER A 49 -5.95 -5.88 8.47
N LYS A 50 -7.07 -6.12 9.14
CA LYS A 50 -7.12 -6.25 10.60
C LYS A 50 -6.35 -7.46 11.10
N LYS A 51 -6.47 -8.60 10.44
CA LYS A 51 -5.70 -9.82 10.78
C LYS A 51 -4.20 -9.55 10.68
N LEU A 52 -3.76 -8.84 9.65
CA LEU A 52 -2.36 -8.43 9.48
C LEU A 52 -1.89 -7.56 10.65
N ILE A 53 -2.65 -6.55 11.04
CA ILE A 53 -2.32 -5.67 12.16
C ILE A 53 -2.18 -6.48 13.45
N ASP A 54 -3.10 -7.39 13.74
CA ASP A 54 -3.05 -8.23 14.93
C ASP A 54 -1.81 -9.15 14.93
N LYS A 55 -1.46 -9.71 13.77
CA LYS A 55 -0.23 -10.50 13.61
C LYS A 55 1.01 -9.67 13.91
N ILE A 56 1.09 -8.45 13.36
CA ILE A 56 2.23 -7.54 13.54
C ILE A 56 2.36 -7.14 15.03
N LYS A 57 1.24 -6.87 15.71
CA LYS A 57 1.21 -6.61 17.14
C LYS A 57 1.79 -7.76 17.95
N LYS A 58 1.40 -8.99 17.65
CA LYS A 58 1.91 -10.21 18.33
C LYS A 58 3.40 -10.41 18.14
N LEU A 59 3.96 -9.94 17.02
CA LEU A 59 5.38 -9.98 16.71
C LEU A 59 6.18 -8.84 17.37
N ASN A 60 5.51 -7.92 18.08
CA ASN A 60 6.09 -6.73 18.69
C ASN A 60 6.82 -5.81 17.67
N PHE A 61 6.35 -5.76 16.43
CA PHE A 61 6.82 -4.82 15.45
C PHE A 61 6.04 -3.50 15.53
N LYS A 62 6.55 -2.47 14.88
CA LYS A 62 5.86 -1.18 14.80
C LYS A 62 4.52 -1.37 14.08
N ILE A 63 3.44 -0.88 14.69
CA ILE A 63 2.08 -1.13 14.19
C ILE A 63 1.80 -0.25 12.96
N PRO A 64 1.35 -0.84 11.83
CA PRO A 64 1.00 -0.07 10.65
C PRO A 64 -0.34 0.63 10.77
N ASN A 65 -0.54 1.66 9.95
CA ASN A 65 -1.79 2.40 9.81
C ASN A 65 -2.54 1.89 8.57
N PHE A 66 -3.71 1.34 8.77
CA PHE A 66 -4.58 0.87 7.70
C PHE A 66 -5.64 1.91 7.35
N ILE A 67 -5.82 2.18 6.06
CA ILE A 67 -6.89 3.02 5.54
C ILE A 67 -7.65 2.26 4.46
N LYS A 68 -8.97 2.07 4.65
CA LYS A 68 -9.81 1.48 3.62
C LYS A 68 -9.88 2.42 2.41
N CYS A 69 -9.51 1.93 1.23
CA CYS A 69 -9.54 2.70 0.01
C CYS A 69 -9.76 1.80 -1.20
N ASN A 70 -10.70 2.20 -2.07
CA ASN A 70 -10.90 1.57 -3.36
C ASN A 70 -10.02 2.28 -4.40
N LEU A 71 -9.04 1.58 -4.95
CA LEU A 71 -8.08 2.14 -5.92
C LEU A 71 -8.68 2.46 -7.29
N LEU A 72 -9.91 2.02 -7.57
CA LEU A 72 -10.67 2.50 -8.72
C LEU A 72 -11.14 3.95 -8.55
N ASN A 73 -11.23 4.42 -7.30
CA ASN A 73 -11.57 5.79 -6.97
C ASN A 73 -10.30 6.62 -6.75
N ILE A 74 -9.78 7.19 -7.81
CA ILE A 74 -8.55 7.99 -7.79
C ILE A 74 -8.65 9.22 -6.87
N LYS A 75 -9.81 9.88 -6.83
CA LYS A 75 -10.03 11.03 -5.94
C LYS A 75 -9.94 10.65 -4.46
N GLN A 76 -10.49 9.49 -4.09
CA GLN A 76 -10.38 8.97 -2.73
C GLN A 76 -8.90 8.70 -2.38
N LEU A 77 -8.17 8.05 -3.27
CA LEU A 77 -6.76 7.75 -3.09
C LEU A 77 -5.92 9.02 -2.90
N GLN A 78 -6.12 10.02 -3.74
CA GLN A 78 -5.45 11.32 -3.63
C GLN A 78 -5.76 12.02 -2.31
N LYS A 79 -7.02 11.95 -1.86
CA LYS A 79 -7.46 12.52 -0.58
C LYS A 79 -6.79 11.84 0.61
N VAL A 80 -6.70 10.51 0.58
CA VAL A 80 -6.01 9.71 1.61
C VAL A 80 -4.54 10.10 1.71
N ILE A 81 -3.83 10.14 0.60
CA ILE A 81 -2.41 10.50 0.57
C ILE A 81 -2.19 11.93 1.08
N ARG A 82 -2.99 12.87 0.61
CA ARG A 82 -2.91 14.27 1.06
C ARG A 82 -3.12 14.41 2.56
N LYS A 83 -4.10 13.69 3.11
CA LYS A 83 -4.37 13.69 4.55
C LYS A 83 -3.17 13.16 5.34
N ILE A 84 -2.58 12.06 4.91
CA ILE A 84 -1.38 11.50 5.55
C ILE A 84 -0.26 12.54 5.58
N ILE A 85 0.02 13.18 4.45
CA ILE A 85 1.10 14.18 4.34
C ILE A 85 0.82 15.39 5.25
N ILE A 86 -0.40 15.89 5.29
CA ILE A 86 -0.78 17.04 6.12
C ILE A 86 -0.65 16.71 7.61
N GLU A 87 -1.13 15.55 8.03
CA GLU A 87 -1.19 15.19 9.45
C GLU A 87 0.12 14.61 10.00
N ASN A 88 0.91 13.94 9.15
CA ASN A 88 2.06 13.14 9.59
C ASN A 88 3.38 13.54 8.93
N GLY A 89 3.36 14.43 7.95
CA GLY A 89 4.55 14.84 7.20
C GLY A 89 4.82 14.01 5.95
N ASN A 90 5.94 14.25 5.34
CA ASN A 90 6.31 13.72 4.03
C ASN A 90 6.43 12.18 4.00
N ILE A 91 6.00 11.59 2.89
CA ILE A 91 6.20 10.16 2.60
C ILE A 91 7.59 10.00 1.98
N ASP A 92 8.38 9.09 2.53
CA ASP A 92 9.75 8.82 2.08
C ASP A 92 9.80 7.72 1.01
N ILE A 93 8.92 6.71 1.12
CA ILE A 93 8.92 5.52 0.29
C ILE A 93 7.50 5.24 -0.20
N LEU A 94 7.35 5.02 -1.51
CA LEU A 94 6.12 4.58 -2.13
C LEU A 94 6.29 3.15 -2.67
N VAL A 95 5.35 2.26 -2.32
CA VAL A 95 5.25 0.92 -2.89
C VAL A 95 3.91 0.77 -3.61
N ASN A 96 3.94 0.81 -4.92
CA ASN A 96 2.80 0.53 -5.78
C ASN A 96 2.71 -0.98 -5.99
N ASN A 97 2.01 -1.68 -5.10
CA ASN A 97 1.90 -3.14 -5.11
C ASN A 97 0.53 -3.64 -5.59
N ALA A 98 -0.54 -2.90 -5.33
CA ALA A 98 -1.88 -3.38 -5.67
C ALA A 98 -2.01 -3.67 -7.18
N ALA A 99 -2.42 -4.88 -7.50
CA ALA A 99 -2.69 -5.33 -8.85
C ALA A 99 -3.74 -6.44 -8.84
N ASN A 100 -4.37 -6.65 -9.97
CA ASN A 100 -5.27 -7.78 -10.18
C ASN A 100 -4.90 -8.42 -11.52
N ASP A 101 -4.34 -9.62 -11.44
CA ASP A 101 -3.87 -10.43 -12.57
C ASP A 101 -4.88 -11.49 -13.01
N GLN A 102 -6.14 -11.34 -12.63
CA GLN A 102 -7.20 -12.23 -13.04
C GLN A 102 -7.22 -12.38 -14.56
N ARG A 103 -7.13 -13.61 -15.02
CA ARG A 103 -7.07 -13.97 -16.44
C ARG A 103 -8.47 -14.11 -17.02
N HIS A 104 -8.63 -13.75 -18.28
CA HIS A 104 -9.85 -13.89 -19.05
C HIS A 104 -9.52 -14.31 -20.48
N GLU A 105 -10.46 -15.03 -21.11
CA GLU A 105 -10.38 -15.25 -22.54
C GLU A 105 -10.61 -13.94 -23.30
N ILE A 106 -9.99 -13.79 -24.45
CA ILE A 106 -10.04 -12.54 -25.22
C ILE A 106 -11.47 -12.14 -25.57
N ASP A 107 -12.32 -13.12 -25.85
CA ASP A 107 -13.72 -12.90 -26.24
C ASP A 107 -14.64 -12.49 -25.07
N GLU A 108 -14.16 -12.62 -23.83
CA GLU A 108 -14.91 -12.25 -22.62
C GLU A 108 -14.63 -10.82 -22.15
N VAL A 109 -13.62 -10.16 -22.74
CA VAL A 109 -13.21 -8.82 -22.33
C VAL A 109 -14.17 -7.77 -22.87
N THR A 110 -14.88 -7.09 -21.96
CA THR A 110 -15.70 -5.93 -22.27
C THR A 110 -14.91 -4.63 -22.14
N GLU A 111 -15.39 -3.52 -22.72
CA GLU A 111 -14.80 -2.20 -22.53
C GLU A 111 -14.72 -1.80 -21.06
N GLU A 112 -15.82 -2.01 -20.30
CA GLU A 112 -15.85 -1.75 -18.86
C GLU A 112 -14.80 -2.56 -18.09
N TYR A 113 -14.68 -3.86 -18.42
CA TYR A 113 -13.63 -4.70 -17.84
C TYR A 113 -12.23 -4.16 -18.14
N TRP A 114 -11.97 -3.79 -19.39
CA TRP A 114 -10.71 -3.19 -19.82
C TRP A 114 -10.38 -1.92 -19.01
N ASP A 115 -11.33 -0.99 -18.93
CA ASP A 115 -11.14 0.28 -18.22
C ASP A 115 -10.86 0.07 -16.73
N ASN A 116 -11.59 -0.85 -16.10
CA ASN A 116 -11.37 -1.20 -14.70
C ASN A 116 -9.98 -1.81 -14.48
N ARG A 117 -9.52 -2.67 -15.38
CA ARG A 117 -8.19 -3.28 -15.30
C ARG A 117 -7.08 -2.26 -15.50
N MET A 118 -7.21 -1.38 -16.46
CA MET A 118 -6.24 -0.31 -16.70
C MET A 118 -6.21 0.67 -15.52
N THR A 119 -7.34 1.00 -14.94
CA THR A 119 -7.42 1.85 -13.76
C THR A 119 -6.76 1.17 -12.55
N PHE A 120 -7.09 -0.07 -12.28
CA PHE A 120 -6.59 -0.80 -11.12
C PHE A 120 -5.09 -1.15 -11.24
N ASN A 121 -4.63 -1.57 -12.42
CA ASN A 121 -3.27 -2.07 -12.62
C ASN A 121 -2.27 -1.00 -13.08
N LEU A 122 -2.73 0.15 -13.55
CA LEU A 122 -1.85 1.16 -14.12
C LEU A 122 -2.17 2.59 -13.65
N LYS A 123 -3.41 3.03 -13.84
CA LYS A 123 -3.80 4.43 -13.60
C LYS A 123 -3.51 4.87 -12.16
N HIS A 124 -3.81 4.05 -11.16
CA HIS A 124 -3.56 4.43 -9.77
C HIS A 124 -2.08 4.57 -9.46
N TYR A 125 -1.19 3.83 -10.15
CA TYR A 125 0.26 3.96 -9.98
C TYR A 125 0.74 5.38 -10.34
N PHE A 126 0.25 5.89 -11.45
CA PHE A 126 0.58 7.26 -11.87
C PHE A 126 0.12 8.29 -10.83
N PHE A 127 -1.12 8.20 -10.38
CA PHE A 127 -1.68 9.19 -9.46
C PHE A 127 -1.15 9.07 -8.02
N THR A 128 -0.73 7.90 -7.58
CA THR A 128 0.02 7.78 -6.31
C THR A 128 1.38 8.47 -6.43
N ILE A 129 2.13 8.21 -7.49
CA ILE A 129 3.42 8.88 -7.74
C ILE A 129 3.25 10.40 -7.78
N GLN A 130 2.27 10.89 -8.54
CA GLN A 130 1.97 12.32 -8.62
C GLN A 130 1.66 12.93 -7.24
N SER A 131 0.91 12.20 -6.40
CA SER A 131 0.49 12.67 -5.08
C SER A 131 1.63 12.74 -4.07
N VAL A 132 2.63 11.85 -4.16
CA VAL A 132 3.73 11.78 -3.19
C VAL A 132 5.00 12.48 -3.65
N LYS A 133 5.20 12.70 -4.95
CA LYS A 133 6.47 13.20 -5.52
C LYS A 133 7.01 14.47 -4.86
N ASN A 134 6.13 15.41 -4.50
CA ASN A 134 6.53 16.67 -3.88
C ASN A 134 6.89 16.53 -2.40
N SER A 135 6.53 15.41 -1.78
CA SER A 135 6.90 15.08 -0.41
C SER A 135 8.20 14.29 -0.32
N MET A 136 8.62 13.67 -1.43
CA MET A 136 9.89 12.98 -1.56
C MET A 136 10.98 13.98 -1.97
N GLY A 137 11.42 14.78 -1.04
CA GLY A 137 12.41 15.85 -1.27
C GLY A 137 13.78 15.37 -1.71
#